data_b0587fc7b60d6377369c50266ceaed60
#
_entry.id   b0587fc7b60d6377369c50266ceaed60
#
_cell.length_a   1.000
_cell.length_b   1.000
_cell.length_c   1.000
_cell.angle_alpha   90.00
_cell.angle_beta   90.00
_cell.angle_gamma   90.00
#
_symmetry.space_group_name_H-M   'P 1'
#
loop_
_entity.id
_entity.type
_entity.pdbx_description
1 polymer ?
#
loop_
_entity_poly.entity_id
_entity_poly.type
_entity_poly.pdbx_seq_one_letter_code
_entity_poly.pdbx_strand_id
1 'polypeptide(L)'
;MKQVTGGVCAAQGFSAAGIHCGIRKNQAKRDLALIYSAVPASAAAVYTTNLVKGAPLTVTKAHLADGKAQAIVCNSGNANTCNADGIAVAEEMSALTAAALHIAPQDVIVASTGVIGQPLDLAPIRTGLPQLAAALGDHSDQAAEGIMTTDTQPKEIAVQFTAGGKTCTIGGIAKGSGMIHPNLATMLVFLTTDCAISAPMLHAALTGDVQDTFNMVSVDGDTSTNDMVAVPVSYTHLRAHE
;
A
#
# COMPACT_ATOMS: atom_id res chain seq x y z
N MET A 1 -8.32 17.97 -14.79
CA MET A 1 -8.53 16.81 -13.90
C MET A 1 -9.97 16.80 -13.42
N LYS A 2 -10.57 15.61 -13.25
CA LYS A 2 -11.93 15.42 -12.75
C LYS A 2 -11.89 14.39 -11.60
N GLN A 3 -12.45 14.73 -10.46
CA GLN A 3 -12.60 13.77 -9.36
C GLN A 3 -13.66 12.73 -9.71
N VAL A 4 -13.37 11.48 -9.36
CA VAL A 4 -14.25 10.32 -9.53
C VAL A 4 -14.28 9.50 -8.24
N THR A 5 -15.21 8.58 -8.12
CA THR A 5 -15.31 7.65 -6.98
C THR A 5 -14.51 6.37 -7.24
N GLY A 6 -14.29 5.56 -6.19
CA GLY A 6 -13.72 4.23 -6.29
C GLY A 6 -12.29 4.09 -5.73
N GLY A 7 -11.68 5.17 -5.22
CA GLY A 7 -10.36 5.10 -4.59
C GLY A 7 -9.34 4.31 -5.41
N VAL A 8 -8.65 3.35 -4.79
CA VAL A 8 -7.66 2.50 -5.48
C VAL A 8 -8.26 1.57 -6.54
N CYS A 9 -9.57 1.33 -6.51
CA CYS A 9 -10.27 0.51 -7.52
C CYS A 9 -10.72 1.33 -8.73
N ALA A 10 -10.60 2.66 -8.71
CA ALA A 10 -10.99 3.52 -9.83
C ALA A 10 -10.10 3.35 -11.06
N ALA A 11 -8.81 3.06 -10.87
CA ALA A 11 -7.89 2.72 -11.95
C ALA A 11 -8.20 1.31 -12.48
N GLN A 12 -8.23 1.15 -13.81
CA GLN A 12 -8.56 -0.13 -14.43
C GLN A 12 -7.58 -1.24 -14.02
N GLY A 13 -8.10 -2.44 -13.79
CA GLY A 13 -7.31 -3.62 -13.47
C GLY A 13 -6.94 -3.79 -12.00
N PHE A 14 -7.42 -2.90 -11.12
CA PHE A 14 -7.22 -3.03 -9.68
C PHE A 14 -8.50 -3.44 -8.95
N SER A 15 -8.33 -4.28 -7.95
CA SER A 15 -9.33 -4.64 -6.95
C SER A 15 -8.74 -4.50 -5.54
N ALA A 16 -9.60 -4.33 -4.56
CA ALA A 16 -9.17 -4.20 -3.18
C ALA A 16 -10.16 -4.88 -2.22
N ALA A 17 -9.69 -5.17 -1.02
CA ALA A 17 -10.51 -5.68 0.08
C ALA A 17 -9.88 -5.29 1.43
N GLY A 18 -10.69 -5.30 2.47
CA GLY A 18 -10.25 -5.15 3.85
C GLY A 18 -11.08 -6.01 4.78
N ILE A 19 -10.45 -6.68 5.73
CA ILE A 19 -11.12 -7.52 6.73
C ILE A 19 -10.60 -7.24 8.14
N HIS A 20 -11.34 -7.72 9.13
CA HIS A 20 -10.82 -7.96 10.47
C HIS A 20 -10.37 -9.43 10.54
N CYS A 21 -9.08 -9.68 10.76
CA CYS A 21 -8.55 -11.03 10.91
C CYS A 21 -8.10 -11.36 12.34
N GLY A 22 -8.10 -10.39 13.25
CA GLY A 22 -7.79 -10.60 14.66
C GLY A 22 -6.40 -10.15 15.10
N ILE A 23 -5.68 -9.36 14.31
CA ILE A 23 -4.44 -8.70 14.74
C ILE A 23 -4.77 -7.69 15.84
N ARG A 24 -5.90 -7.00 15.70
CA ARG A 24 -6.44 -6.08 16.71
C ARG A 24 -7.48 -6.77 17.58
N LYS A 25 -7.50 -6.40 18.86
CA LYS A 25 -8.56 -6.83 19.79
C LYS A 25 -9.94 -6.25 19.46
N ASN A 26 -9.99 -5.08 18.83
CA ASN A 26 -11.25 -4.42 18.46
C ASN A 26 -11.82 -5.04 17.18
N GLN A 27 -12.80 -5.91 17.36
CA GLN A 27 -13.46 -6.64 16.26
C GLN A 27 -14.30 -5.74 15.32
N ALA A 28 -14.62 -4.52 15.72
CA ALA A 28 -15.37 -3.58 14.88
C ALA A 28 -14.51 -2.88 13.83
N LYS A 29 -13.16 -3.03 13.90
CA LYS A 29 -12.23 -2.38 12.97
C LYS A 29 -11.52 -3.41 12.11
N ARG A 30 -11.44 -3.16 10.82
CA ARG A 30 -10.58 -3.93 9.92
C ARG A 30 -9.11 -3.74 10.28
N ASP A 31 -8.30 -4.76 10.08
CA ASP A 31 -6.89 -4.76 10.48
C ASP A 31 -5.95 -5.39 9.43
N LEU A 32 -6.52 -5.86 8.32
CA LEU A 32 -5.78 -6.37 7.17
C LEU A 32 -6.42 -5.88 5.88
N ALA A 33 -5.61 -5.29 5.00
CA ALA A 33 -6.00 -4.76 3.70
C ALA A 33 -5.19 -5.40 2.58
N LEU A 34 -5.81 -5.55 1.41
CA LEU A 34 -5.20 -6.06 0.19
C LEU A 34 -5.62 -5.20 -1.00
N ILE A 35 -4.66 -4.81 -1.83
CA ILE A 35 -4.86 -4.23 -3.15
C ILE A 35 -4.19 -5.17 -4.15
N TYR A 36 -4.88 -5.51 -5.22
CA TYR A 36 -4.41 -6.47 -6.22
C TYR A 36 -4.55 -5.93 -7.63
N SER A 37 -3.51 -6.13 -8.44
CA SER A 37 -3.54 -5.89 -9.87
C SER A 37 -3.80 -7.20 -10.61
N ALA A 38 -4.76 -7.21 -11.54
CA ALA A 38 -5.07 -8.37 -12.36
C ALA A 38 -3.91 -8.80 -13.29
N VAL A 39 -2.92 -7.93 -13.47
CA VAL A 39 -1.73 -8.16 -14.30
C VAL A 39 -0.48 -7.72 -13.54
N PRO A 40 0.72 -8.28 -13.86
CA PRO A 40 1.98 -7.74 -13.35
C PRO A 40 2.09 -6.24 -13.66
N ALA A 41 2.36 -5.43 -12.66
CA ALA A 41 2.35 -3.98 -12.73
C ALA A 41 3.78 -3.42 -12.61
N SER A 42 4.11 -2.37 -13.35
CA SER A 42 5.27 -1.54 -12.99
C SER A 42 4.98 -0.86 -11.66
N ALA A 43 5.97 -0.80 -10.78
CA ALA A 43 5.77 -0.22 -9.47
C ALA A 43 6.97 0.59 -9.00
N ALA A 44 6.69 1.58 -8.17
CA ALA A 44 7.70 2.35 -7.46
C ALA A 44 7.21 2.69 -6.05
N ALA A 45 8.15 2.93 -5.14
CA ALA A 45 7.83 3.41 -3.81
C ALA A 45 8.91 4.36 -3.29
N VAL A 46 8.51 5.24 -2.39
CA VAL A 46 9.39 6.06 -1.56
C VAL A 46 9.12 5.76 -0.09
N TYR A 47 10.12 5.93 0.74
CA TYR A 47 10.14 5.43 2.12
C TYR A 47 10.60 6.50 3.09
N THR A 48 10.24 6.35 4.36
CA THR A 48 10.75 7.19 5.44
C THR A 48 12.28 7.27 5.48
N THR A 49 12.79 8.44 5.81
CA THR A 49 14.20 8.67 6.08
C THR A 49 14.60 8.37 7.53
N ASN A 50 13.64 7.99 8.40
CA ASN A 50 13.94 7.59 9.77
C ASN A 50 15.03 6.50 9.80
N LEU A 51 15.99 6.65 10.71
CA LEU A 51 17.06 5.66 10.89
C LEU A 51 16.54 4.33 11.42
N VAL A 52 15.51 4.37 12.25
CA VAL A 52 14.79 3.19 12.73
C VAL A 52 13.69 2.87 11.72
N LYS A 53 13.89 1.85 10.90
CA LYS A 53 12.94 1.46 9.85
C LYS A 53 12.23 0.17 10.21
N GLY A 54 10.94 0.12 9.93
CA GLY A 54 10.17 -1.11 10.01
C GLY A 54 10.67 -2.15 9.02
N ALA A 55 10.68 -3.41 9.43
CA ALA A 55 11.12 -4.53 8.61
C ALA A 55 10.37 -4.63 7.25
N PRO A 56 9.06 -4.34 7.17
CA PRO A 56 8.35 -4.34 5.89
C PRO A 56 8.95 -3.44 4.83
N LEU A 57 9.53 -2.29 5.21
CA LEU A 57 10.16 -1.39 4.24
C LEU A 57 11.40 -2.00 3.60
N THR A 58 12.18 -2.75 4.37
CA THR A 58 13.38 -3.45 3.87
C THR A 58 12.99 -4.53 2.86
N VAL A 59 11.98 -5.32 3.18
CA VAL A 59 11.47 -6.39 2.30
C VAL A 59 10.86 -5.78 1.04
N THR A 60 9.96 -4.82 1.15
CA THR A 60 9.35 -4.14 -0.01
C THR A 60 10.39 -3.48 -0.91
N LYS A 61 11.43 -2.86 -0.33
CA LYS A 61 12.51 -2.26 -1.14
C LYS A 61 13.29 -3.32 -1.92
N ALA A 62 13.52 -4.50 -1.35
CA ALA A 62 14.15 -5.62 -2.05
C ALA A 62 13.25 -6.17 -3.15
N HIS A 63 11.96 -6.36 -2.89
CA HIS A 63 10.99 -6.82 -3.87
C HIS A 63 10.85 -5.87 -5.06
N LEU A 64 10.80 -4.57 -4.82
CA LEU A 64 10.69 -3.55 -5.88
C LEU A 64 12.01 -3.25 -6.62
N ALA A 65 13.07 -4.03 -6.40
CA ALA A 65 14.34 -3.81 -7.08
C ALA A 65 14.27 -3.99 -8.60
N ASP A 66 13.35 -4.82 -9.09
CA ASP A 66 13.08 -5.02 -10.52
C ASP A 66 12.00 -4.05 -11.07
N GLY A 67 11.41 -3.21 -10.22
CA GLY A 67 10.39 -2.23 -10.57
C GLY A 67 9.01 -2.85 -10.85
N LYS A 68 8.70 -4.01 -10.28
CA LYS A 68 7.43 -4.72 -10.47
C LYS A 68 6.74 -5.01 -9.15
N ALA A 69 5.40 -5.05 -9.19
CA ALA A 69 4.56 -5.58 -8.13
C ALA A 69 3.19 -5.98 -8.70
N GLN A 70 2.47 -6.84 -7.99
CA GLN A 70 1.12 -7.25 -8.37
C GLN A 70 0.15 -7.15 -7.19
N ALA A 71 0.63 -7.08 -5.97
CA ALA A 71 -0.20 -6.92 -4.78
C ALA A 71 0.43 -5.99 -3.76
N ILE A 72 -0.42 -5.35 -2.95
CA ILE A 72 -0.04 -4.64 -1.73
C ILE A 72 -0.83 -5.26 -0.58
N VAL A 73 -0.15 -5.78 0.43
CA VAL A 73 -0.77 -6.23 1.67
C VAL A 73 -0.33 -5.34 2.83
N CYS A 74 -1.29 -4.93 3.65
CA CYS A 74 -1.01 -4.07 4.80
C CYS A 74 -1.77 -4.53 6.04
N ASN A 75 -1.06 -4.75 7.15
CA ASN A 75 -1.68 -4.89 8.46
C ASN A 75 -1.62 -3.56 9.22
N SER A 76 -2.64 -3.28 10.04
CA SER A 76 -2.74 -2.04 10.82
C SER A 76 -2.86 -2.26 12.34
N GLY A 77 -2.43 -3.42 12.83
CA GLY A 77 -2.40 -3.74 14.26
C GLY A 77 -1.01 -3.69 14.89
N ASN A 78 0.03 -3.95 14.09
CA ASN A 78 1.42 -4.05 14.54
C ASN A 78 2.35 -3.51 13.45
N ALA A 79 3.28 -2.66 13.81
CA ALA A 79 4.20 -2.01 12.88
C ALA A 79 5.32 -2.94 12.36
N ASN A 80 5.55 -4.07 13.01
CA ASN A 80 6.67 -4.96 12.73
C ASN A 80 8.02 -4.19 12.70
N THR A 81 8.22 -3.38 13.73
CA THR A 81 9.40 -2.51 13.89
C THR A 81 10.04 -2.80 15.23
N CYS A 82 11.37 -2.79 15.27
CA CYS A 82 12.22 -3.11 16.42
C CYS A 82 12.05 -4.56 16.92
N ASN A 83 11.78 -5.49 16.03
CA ASN A 83 11.70 -6.93 16.31
C ASN A 83 12.88 -7.66 15.68
N ALA A 84 13.49 -8.61 16.39
CA ALA A 84 14.64 -9.37 15.92
C ALA A 84 14.30 -10.24 14.69
N ASP A 85 13.09 -10.75 14.60
CA ASP A 85 12.54 -11.59 13.54
C ASP A 85 11.76 -10.82 12.47
N GLY A 86 11.71 -9.49 12.55
CA GLY A 86 10.84 -8.65 11.73
C GLY A 86 10.95 -8.88 10.23
N ILE A 87 12.17 -9.11 9.69
CA ILE A 87 12.38 -9.40 8.28
C ILE A 87 11.73 -10.73 7.90
N ALA A 88 11.99 -11.80 8.67
CA ALA A 88 11.40 -13.11 8.40
C ALA A 88 9.87 -13.07 8.45
N VAL A 89 9.31 -12.32 9.40
CA VAL A 89 7.86 -12.11 9.53
C VAL A 89 7.30 -11.36 8.32
N ALA A 90 7.97 -10.33 7.82
CA ALA A 90 7.54 -9.59 6.64
C ALA A 90 7.63 -10.45 5.36
N GLU A 91 8.69 -11.23 5.19
CA GLU A 91 8.84 -12.18 4.09
C GLU A 91 7.74 -13.26 4.12
N GLU A 92 7.42 -13.79 5.30
CA GLU A 92 6.35 -14.78 5.44
C GLU A 92 4.98 -14.16 5.14
N MET A 93 4.73 -12.92 5.54
CA MET A 93 3.50 -12.20 5.19
C MET A 93 3.37 -12.03 3.67
N SER A 94 4.48 -11.73 2.96
CA SER A 94 4.51 -11.69 1.50
C SER A 94 4.24 -13.06 0.89
N ALA A 95 4.87 -14.12 1.38
CA ALA A 95 4.70 -15.48 0.89
C ALA A 95 3.26 -15.99 1.07
N LEU A 96 2.65 -15.72 2.22
CA LEU A 96 1.25 -16.07 2.48
C LEU A 96 0.30 -15.33 1.55
N THR A 97 0.55 -14.05 1.28
CA THR A 97 -0.24 -13.24 0.34
C THR A 97 -0.10 -13.78 -1.08
N ALA A 98 1.13 -14.04 -1.50
CA ALA A 98 1.43 -14.59 -2.82
C ALA A 98 0.77 -15.95 -3.05
N ALA A 99 0.80 -16.82 -2.05
CA ALA A 99 0.12 -18.12 -2.11
C ALA A 99 -1.39 -17.99 -2.27
N ALA A 100 -2.02 -17.05 -1.56
CA ALA A 100 -3.47 -16.80 -1.66
C ALA A 100 -3.89 -16.21 -3.01
N LEU A 101 -2.97 -15.50 -3.70
CA LEU A 101 -3.23 -14.85 -5.00
C LEU A 101 -2.64 -15.62 -6.21
N HIS A 102 -1.90 -16.70 -5.97
CA HIS A 102 -1.18 -17.47 -7.00
C HIS A 102 -0.18 -16.61 -7.81
N ILE A 103 0.58 -15.74 -7.12
CA ILE A 103 1.63 -14.89 -7.69
C ILE A 103 2.98 -15.18 -7.02
N ALA A 104 4.05 -14.54 -7.47
CA ALA A 104 5.37 -14.68 -6.82
C ALA A 104 5.45 -13.81 -5.53
N PRO A 105 6.11 -14.27 -4.45
CA PRO A 105 6.27 -13.47 -3.24
C PRO A 105 6.97 -12.12 -3.48
N GLN A 106 7.88 -12.06 -4.45
CA GLN A 106 8.61 -10.86 -4.85
C GLN A 106 7.69 -9.81 -5.48
N ASP A 107 6.53 -10.21 -6.01
CA ASP A 107 5.54 -9.29 -6.58
C ASP A 107 4.60 -8.67 -5.52
N VAL A 108 4.87 -8.90 -4.23
CA VAL A 108 4.08 -8.39 -3.12
C VAL A 108 4.80 -7.24 -2.42
N ILE A 109 4.17 -6.08 -2.40
CA ILE A 109 4.51 -4.96 -1.51
C ILE A 109 3.92 -5.28 -0.13
N VAL A 110 4.78 -5.40 0.87
CA VAL A 110 4.36 -5.65 2.25
C VAL A 110 4.47 -4.37 3.09
N ALA A 111 3.42 -4.06 3.82
CA ALA A 111 3.35 -2.91 4.70
C ALA A 111 2.76 -3.30 6.07
N SER A 112 3.16 -2.58 7.10
CA SER A 112 2.65 -2.76 8.46
C SER A 112 2.59 -1.41 9.16
N THR A 113 1.61 -1.24 10.03
CA THR A 113 1.49 -0.06 10.89
C THR A 113 0.80 -0.45 12.20
N GLY A 114 1.01 0.32 13.26
CA GLY A 114 0.44 0.06 14.57
C GLY A 114 1.50 0.04 15.68
N VAL A 115 1.43 -0.92 16.59
CA VAL A 115 2.31 -0.99 17.75
C VAL A 115 3.74 -1.34 17.33
N ILE A 116 4.72 -0.62 17.93
CA ILE A 116 6.17 -0.82 17.72
C ILE A 116 6.74 -1.66 18.89
N GLY A 117 7.74 -2.49 18.61
CA GLY A 117 8.49 -3.23 19.63
C GLY A 117 7.74 -4.44 20.22
N GLN A 118 6.68 -4.89 19.55
CA GLN A 118 5.98 -6.13 19.88
C GLN A 118 6.08 -7.12 18.72
N PRO A 119 6.32 -8.41 18.97
CA PRO A 119 6.27 -9.43 17.91
C PRO A 119 4.93 -9.43 17.19
N LEU A 120 4.96 -9.54 15.88
CA LEU A 120 3.75 -9.70 15.06
C LEU A 120 3.41 -11.20 14.97
N ASP A 121 2.28 -11.58 15.54
CA ASP A 121 1.73 -12.93 15.35
C ASP A 121 1.14 -13.06 13.94
N LEU A 122 1.65 -14.00 13.17
CA LEU A 122 1.16 -14.29 11.82
C LEU A 122 -0.03 -15.25 11.77
N ALA A 123 -0.43 -15.89 12.87
CA ALA A 123 -1.53 -16.83 12.86
C ALA A 123 -2.86 -16.21 12.38
N PRO A 124 -3.26 -15.00 12.85
CA PRO A 124 -4.44 -14.31 12.31
C PRO A 124 -4.32 -13.98 10.81
N ILE A 125 -3.14 -13.54 10.36
CA ILE A 125 -2.89 -13.20 8.95
C ILE A 125 -2.98 -14.45 8.08
N ARG A 126 -2.37 -15.54 8.50
CA ARG A 126 -2.41 -16.85 7.80
C ARG A 126 -3.85 -17.33 7.59
N THR A 127 -4.69 -17.18 8.61
CA THR A 127 -6.11 -17.57 8.54
C THR A 127 -6.94 -16.57 7.73
N GLY A 128 -6.62 -15.28 7.80
CA GLY A 128 -7.39 -14.21 7.16
C GLY A 128 -7.09 -14.03 5.67
N LEU A 129 -5.86 -14.30 5.21
CA LEU A 129 -5.47 -14.04 3.81
C LEU A 129 -6.30 -14.79 2.76
N PRO A 130 -6.66 -16.07 2.92
CA PRO A 130 -7.56 -16.72 1.96
C PRO A 130 -8.93 -16.05 1.89
N GLN A 131 -9.48 -15.60 3.01
CA GLN A 131 -10.74 -14.87 3.07
C GLN A 131 -10.61 -13.49 2.42
N LEU A 132 -9.52 -12.79 2.68
CA LEU A 132 -9.23 -11.46 2.12
C LEU A 132 -9.06 -11.54 0.59
N ALA A 133 -8.35 -12.55 0.08
CA ALA A 133 -8.19 -12.78 -1.36
C ALA A 133 -9.55 -13.12 -2.03
N ALA A 134 -10.38 -13.92 -1.40
CA ALA A 134 -11.73 -14.25 -1.88
C ALA A 134 -12.68 -13.04 -1.85
N ALA A 135 -12.42 -12.05 -1.02
CA ALA A 135 -13.21 -10.83 -0.88
C ALA A 135 -12.78 -9.70 -1.83
N LEU A 136 -11.79 -9.91 -2.69
CA LEU A 136 -11.33 -8.89 -3.64
C LEU A 136 -12.46 -8.43 -4.57
N GLY A 137 -12.62 -7.11 -4.69
CA GLY A 137 -13.64 -6.46 -5.52
C GLY A 137 -13.46 -4.94 -5.49
N ASP A 138 -14.51 -4.20 -5.81
CA ASP A 138 -14.54 -2.73 -5.74
C ASP A 138 -14.72 -2.24 -4.28
N HIS A 139 -13.81 -2.67 -3.40
CA HIS A 139 -13.87 -2.43 -1.96
C HIS A 139 -12.72 -1.55 -1.47
N SER A 140 -12.46 -0.44 -2.18
CA SER A 140 -11.44 0.55 -1.80
C SER A 140 -11.67 1.12 -0.40
N ASP A 141 -12.92 1.38 -0.04
CA ASP A 141 -13.36 1.84 1.27
C ASP A 141 -12.94 0.89 2.40
N GLN A 142 -13.12 -0.42 2.18
CA GLN A 142 -12.73 -1.46 3.14
C GLN A 142 -11.20 -1.55 3.28
N ALA A 143 -10.46 -1.43 2.18
CA ALA A 143 -9.01 -1.38 2.22
C ALA A 143 -8.52 -0.11 2.94
N ALA A 144 -9.13 1.05 2.67
CA ALA A 144 -8.83 2.30 3.36
C ALA A 144 -9.05 2.19 4.87
N GLU A 145 -10.15 1.55 5.30
CA GLU A 145 -10.40 1.26 6.72
C GLU A 145 -9.35 0.28 7.28
N GLY A 146 -9.00 -0.75 6.51
CA GLY A 146 -8.06 -1.81 6.92
C GLY A 146 -6.63 -1.32 7.19
N ILE A 147 -6.24 -0.16 6.65
CA ILE A 147 -4.93 0.44 6.91
C ILE A 147 -4.94 1.49 8.04
N MET A 148 -6.11 1.92 8.52
CA MET A 148 -6.23 2.96 9.57
C MET A 148 -5.68 2.48 10.90
N THR A 149 -5.12 3.40 11.68
CA THR A 149 -4.73 3.19 13.08
C THR A 149 -5.54 4.06 14.03
N THR A 150 -5.12 5.29 14.24
CA THR A 150 -5.77 6.30 15.07
C THR A 150 -6.67 7.23 14.27
N ASP A 151 -6.71 7.05 12.96
CA ASP A 151 -7.57 7.81 12.06
C ASP A 151 -9.05 7.72 12.46
N THR A 152 -9.77 8.83 12.34
CA THR A 152 -11.20 8.93 12.63
C THR A 152 -12.06 8.77 11.40
N GLN A 153 -11.47 8.99 10.21
CA GLN A 153 -12.14 8.89 8.91
C GLN A 153 -11.22 8.18 7.91
N PRO A 154 -11.75 7.28 7.05
CA PRO A 154 -11.01 6.74 5.93
C PRO A 154 -10.66 7.86 4.95
N LYS A 155 -9.48 7.75 4.34
CA LYS A 155 -9.00 8.70 3.33
C LYS A 155 -8.86 7.98 2.02
N GLU A 156 -9.72 8.28 1.07
CA GLU A 156 -9.64 7.80 -0.30
C GLU A 156 -9.98 8.91 -1.30
N ILE A 157 -9.36 8.87 -2.45
CA ILE A 157 -9.62 9.78 -3.56
C ILE A 157 -9.29 9.11 -4.89
N ALA A 158 -9.99 9.50 -5.95
CA ALA A 158 -9.59 9.17 -7.30
C ALA A 158 -9.81 10.36 -8.24
N VAL A 159 -8.93 10.50 -9.22
CA VAL A 159 -9.00 11.54 -10.24
C VAL A 159 -8.73 10.98 -11.63
N GLN A 160 -9.42 11.55 -12.62
CA GLN A 160 -9.16 11.31 -14.04
C GLN A 160 -8.44 12.50 -14.65
N PHE A 161 -7.53 12.21 -15.56
CA PHE A 161 -6.77 13.18 -16.34
C PHE A 161 -6.49 12.64 -17.74
N THR A 162 -5.99 13.51 -18.62
CA THR A 162 -5.62 13.09 -19.98
C THR A 162 -4.10 13.06 -20.11
N ALA A 163 -3.57 11.94 -20.58
CA ALA A 163 -2.17 11.76 -20.94
C ALA A 163 -2.07 11.04 -22.27
N GLY A 164 -1.25 11.55 -23.19
CA GLY A 164 -1.10 10.95 -24.53
C GLY A 164 -2.41 10.84 -25.32
N GLY A 165 -3.36 11.75 -25.10
CA GLY A 165 -4.69 11.73 -25.73
C GLY A 165 -5.66 10.69 -25.17
N LYS A 166 -5.28 9.96 -24.10
CA LYS A 166 -6.12 8.96 -23.42
C LYS A 166 -6.53 9.44 -22.03
N THR A 167 -7.71 9.03 -21.59
CA THR A 167 -8.15 9.25 -20.21
C THR A 167 -7.47 8.24 -19.31
N CYS A 168 -6.73 8.72 -18.33
CA CYS A 168 -6.07 7.94 -17.30
C CYS A 168 -6.73 8.21 -15.95
N THR A 169 -6.68 7.22 -15.07
CA THR A 169 -7.17 7.34 -13.69
C THR A 169 -6.03 7.10 -12.72
N ILE A 170 -5.95 7.90 -11.68
CA ILE A 170 -5.16 7.63 -10.49
C ILE A 170 -6.09 7.61 -9.30
N GLY A 171 -6.01 6.55 -8.50
CA GLY A 171 -6.75 6.38 -7.27
C GLY A 171 -5.83 6.17 -6.09
N GLY A 172 -6.29 6.47 -4.89
CA GLY A 172 -5.46 6.33 -3.71
C GLY A 172 -6.24 6.15 -2.43
N ILE A 173 -5.61 5.45 -1.49
CA ILE A 173 -5.99 5.41 -0.08
C ILE A 173 -4.80 5.83 0.78
N ALA A 174 -5.08 6.46 1.91
CA ALA A 174 -4.06 6.93 2.83
C ALA A 174 -4.48 6.74 4.29
N LYS A 175 -3.50 6.55 5.16
CA LYS A 175 -3.67 6.63 6.63
C LYS A 175 -2.62 7.54 7.24
N GLY A 176 -2.99 8.23 8.27
CA GLY A 176 -2.13 9.09 9.08
C GLY A 176 -2.96 10.14 9.83
N SER A 177 -2.80 10.20 11.14
CA SER A 177 -3.43 11.21 12.00
C SER A 177 -2.53 11.64 13.17
N GLY A 178 -1.51 10.87 13.51
CA GLY A 178 -0.45 11.15 14.48
C GLY A 178 0.85 10.49 14.07
N MET A 179 1.96 10.87 14.69
CA MET A 179 3.33 10.55 14.29
C MET A 179 3.58 11.04 12.86
N ILE A 180 3.28 12.34 12.63
CA ILE A 180 3.36 12.96 11.30
C ILE A 180 4.28 14.17 11.35
N HIS A 181 5.50 13.96 10.84
CA HIS A 181 6.47 15.02 10.49
C HIS A 181 7.25 14.59 9.26
N PRO A 182 7.08 15.29 8.15
CA PRO A 182 7.61 14.84 6.87
C PRO A 182 9.12 14.99 6.74
N ASN A 183 9.73 13.88 6.33
CA ASN A 183 10.98 13.89 5.59
C ASN A 183 11.04 12.63 4.72
N LEU A 184 10.27 12.64 3.61
CA LEU A 184 9.87 11.52 2.75
C LEU A 184 8.87 10.56 3.42
N ALA A 185 7.59 10.97 3.34
CA ALA A 185 6.39 10.25 3.69
C ALA A 185 6.16 10.02 5.20
N THR A 186 5.16 10.68 5.75
CA THR A 186 4.71 10.51 7.13
C THR A 186 3.38 9.76 7.21
N MET A 187 3.13 8.86 6.26
CA MET A 187 1.89 8.08 6.23
C MET A 187 2.06 6.86 5.33
N LEU A 188 1.20 5.88 5.49
CA LEU A 188 1.05 4.88 4.45
C LEU A 188 0.08 5.41 3.40
N VAL A 189 0.56 5.47 2.17
CA VAL A 189 -0.21 5.87 1.00
C VAL A 189 -0.04 4.82 -0.07
N PHE A 190 -1.14 4.29 -0.55
CA PHE A 190 -1.18 3.38 -1.67
C PHE A 190 -1.95 4.02 -2.81
N LEU A 191 -1.26 4.23 -3.91
CA LEU A 191 -1.83 4.78 -5.14
C LEU A 191 -1.90 3.68 -6.18
N THR A 192 -2.86 3.76 -7.08
CA THR A 192 -2.99 2.89 -8.25
C THR A 192 -3.20 3.75 -9.47
N THR A 193 -2.67 3.35 -10.62
CA THR A 193 -2.96 4.05 -11.87
C THR A 193 -2.96 3.08 -13.05
N ASP A 194 -3.78 3.39 -14.03
CA ASP A 194 -3.82 2.72 -15.32
C ASP A 194 -3.05 3.48 -16.42
N CYS A 195 -2.42 4.60 -16.05
CA CYS A 195 -1.56 5.39 -16.94
C CYS A 195 -0.25 4.67 -17.23
N ALA A 196 0.08 4.46 -18.49
CA ALA A 196 1.32 3.81 -18.90
C ALA A 196 2.54 4.65 -18.54
N ILE A 197 3.30 4.21 -17.54
CA ILE A 197 4.54 4.85 -17.09
C ILE A 197 5.54 3.77 -16.63
N SER A 198 6.80 3.89 -17.04
CA SER A 198 7.83 2.95 -16.61
C SER A 198 8.21 3.14 -15.14
N ALA A 199 8.68 2.08 -14.48
CA ALA A 199 9.05 2.14 -13.07
C ALA A 199 10.12 3.23 -12.75
N PRO A 200 11.17 3.46 -13.57
CA PRO A 200 12.10 4.57 -13.33
C PRO A 200 11.45 5.95 -13.43
N MET A 201 10.57 6.17 -14.41
CA MET A 201 9.86 7.45 -14.55
C MET A 201 8.84 7.64 -13.42
N LEU A 202 8.15 6.58 -13.02
CA LEU A 202 7.24 6.59 -11.89
C LEU A 202 7.96 6.94 -10.59
N HIS A 203 9.13 6.35 -10.35
CA HIS A 203 9.96 6.66 -9.19
C HIS A 203 10.44 8.12 -9.20
N ALA A 204 10.88 8.64 -10.35
CA ALA A 204 11.30 10.03 -10.49
C ALA A 204 10.13 11.01 -10.22
N ALA A 205 8.96 10.75 -10.80
CA ALA A 205 7.76 11.54 -10.58
C ALA A 205 7.35 11.54 -9.10
N LEU A 206 7.28 10.35 -8.48
CA LEU A 206 6.92 10.19 -7.08
C LEU A 206 7.90 10.90 -6.15
N THR A 207 9.21 10.75 -6.39
CA THR A 207 10.25 11.41 -5.58
C THR A 207 10.16 12.93 -5.65
N GLY A 208 9.85 13.49 -6.80
CA GLY A 208 9.62 14.93 -6.97
C GLY A 208 8.34 15.40 -6.28
N ASP A 209 7.23 14.70 -6.54
CA ASP A 209 5.90 15.11 -6.09
C ASP A 209 5.73 15.07 -4.57
N VAL A 210 6.32 14.08 -3.89
CA VAL A 210 6.19 13.96 -2.43
C VAL A 210 6.79 15.16 -1.67
N GLN A 211 7.72 15.91 -2.25
CA GLN A 211 8.34 17.08 -1.61
C GLN A 211 7.32 18.21 -1.46
N ASP A 212 6.49 18.43 -2.48
CA ASP A 212 5.54 19.53 -2.55
C ASP A 212 4.12 19.12 -2.12
N THR A 213 3.95 17.87 -1.68
CA THR A 213 2.66 17.29 -1.27
C THR A 213 2.73 16.66 0.12
N PHE A 214 3.00 15.37 0.20
CA PHE A 214 2.98 14.63 1.48
C PHE A 214 4.00 15.16 2.50
N ASN A 215 5.17 15.61 2.06
CA ASN A 215 6.18 16.16 2.96
C ASN A 215 5.82 17.55 3.53
N MET A 216 4.77 18.17 3.05
CA MET A 216 4.29 19.44 3.60
C MET A 216 3.30 19.27 4.76
N VAL A 217 2.88 18.04 5.05
CA VAL A 217 1.92 17.75 6.13
C VAL A 217 2.65 17.44 7.43
N SER A 218 2.41 18.20 8.49
CA SER A 218 2.93 17.91 9.85
C SER A 218 1.79 18.00 10.88
N VAL A 219 1.80 17.13 11.88
CA VAL A 219 0.82 17.10 12.97
C VAL A 219 1.50 17.28 14.33
N ASP A 220 2.46 16.44 14.67
CA ASP A 220 3.08 16.36 16.01
C ASP A 220 4.62 16.42 15.97
N GLY A 221 5.21 16.51 14.79
CA GLY A 221 6.66 16.62 14.64
C GLY A 221 7.42 15.29 14.72
N ASP A 222 6.74 14.15 14.86
CA ASP A 222 7.34 12.83 14.96
C ASP A 222 7.42 12.13 13.59
N THR A 223 8.61 11.67 13.19
CA THR A 223 8.80 10.92 11.94
C THR A 223 8.56 9.43 12.18
N SER A 224 7.61 8.85 11.44
CA SER A 224 7.26 7.43 11.54
C SER A 224 8.38 6.50 11.07
N THR A 225 8.38 5.29 11.58
CA THR A 225 9.31 4.22 11.20
C THR A 225 8.87 3.44 9.97
N ASN A 226 7.61 3.58 9.55
CA ASN A 226 6.97 2.70 8.56
C ASN A 226 6.40 3.42 7.35
N ASP A 227 6.66 4.73 7.21
CA ASP A 227 6.06 5.50 6.14
C ASP A 227 6.51 5.06 4.77
N MET A 228 5.55 4.96 3.87
CA MET A 228 5.75 4.57 2.48
C MET A 228 4.65 5.15 1.61
N VAL A 229 5.03 5.64 0.43
CA VAL A 229 4.11 5.86 -0.69
C VAL A 229 4.46 4.85 -1.76
N ALA A 230 3.52 3.97 -2.12
CA ALA A 230 3.71 2.94 -3.14
C ALA A 230 2.69 3.08 -4.26
N VAL A 231 3.14 2.89 -5.51
CA VAL A 231 2.32 3.06 -6.71
C VAL A 231 2.55 1.90 -7.69
N PRO A 232 1.67 0.92 -7.80
CA PRO A 232 1.60 0.01 -8.94
C PRO A 232 0.81 0.61 -10.11
N VAL A 233 1.17 0.20 -11.33
CA VAL A 233 0.62 0.68 -12.61
C VAL A 233 0.17 -0.50 -13.46
N SER A 234 -1.12 -0.63 -13.73
CA SER A 234 -1.67 -1.80 -14.44
C SER A 234 -1.47 -1.81 -15.96
N TYR A 235 -1.11 -0.69 -16.59
CA TYR A 235 -0.98 -0.53 -18.06
C TYR A 235 -2.22 -0.95 -18.89
N THR A 236 -3.40 -1.01 -18.30
CA THR A 236 -4.56 -1.60 -18.98
C THR A 236 -5.01 -0.88 -20.24
N HIS A 237 -4.57 0.35 -20.50
CA HIS A 237 -4.88 1.03 -21.74
C HIS A 237 -3.84 0.88 -22.87
N LEU A 238 -2.73 0.19 -22.66
CA LEU A 238 -1.76 -0.05 -23.75
C LEU A 238 -2.13 -1.22 -24.65
N ARG A 239 -3.03 -2.11 -24.26
CA ARG A 239 -3.45 -3.27 -25.05
C ARG A 239 -4.31 -2.95 -26.29
N ALA A 240 -4.49 -1.68 -26.62
CA ALA A 240 -5.29 -1.29 -27.80
C ALA A 240 -4.45 -1.16 -29.10
N HIS A 241 -3.14 -1.50 -29.09
CA HIS A 241 -2.27 -1.37 -30.23
C HIS A 241 -1.17 -2.45 -30.26
N GLU A 242 -1.54 -3.71 -30.24
CA GLU A 242 -0.79 -4.79 -30.87
C GLU A 242 -1.63 -5.45 -31.96
#